data_e829e453d4c2a789bd406b8fa481d954
#
_entry.id   e829e453d4c2a789bd406b8fa481d954
#
_cell.length_a   1.000
_cell.length_b   1.000
_cell.length_c   1.000
_cell.angle_alpha   90.00
_cell.angle_beta   90.00
_cell.angle_gamma   90.00
#
_symmetry.space_group_name_H-M   'P 1'
#
loop_
_entity.id
_entity.type
_entity.pdbx_description
1 polymer ?
#
loop_
_entity_poly.entity_id
_entity_poly.type
_entity_poly.pdbx_seq_one_letter_code
_entity_poly.pdbx_strand_id
1 'polypeptide(L)'
;MRMLTATLAFTLGLVVFGPVSARAQSAHVADNAALDRLAADHVSREAADRQMIHDVLQRPEVRAVARQAGIDITRADAAVSTLSGHDLQQVASRARDVNERLAGGATVVITTTAIIIALLVLILIIVAVD
;
A
#
# COMPACT_ATOMS: atom_id res chain seq x y z
N MET A 1 -46.66 -21.22 55.23
CA MET A 1 -45.53 -20.31 54.81
C MET A 1 -44.50 -20.97 53.88
N ARG A 2 -44.91 -21.92 53.07
CA ARG A 2 -43.93 -22.59 52.13
C ARG A 2 -44.31 -22.50 50.65
N MET A 3 -45.29 -21.66 50.27
CA MET A 3 -45.75 -21.53 48.90
C MET A 3 -45.57 -20.12 48.29
N LEU A 4 -44.90 -19.20 48.97
CA LEU A 4 -44.68 -17.82 48.51
C LEU A 4 -43.30 -17.55 47.90
N THR A 5 -42.39 -18.56 47.98
CA THR A 5 -41.03 -18.40 47.46
C THR A 5 -40.80 -18.96 46.04
N ALA A 6 -41.80 -19.63 45.49
CA ALA A 6 -41.64 -20.27 44.17
C ALA A 6 -42.03 -19.35 42.97
N THR A 7 -42.76 -18.27 43.23
CA THR A 7 -43.25 -17.37 42.16
C THR A 7 -42.34 -16.18 41.86
N LEU A 8 -41.34 -15.94 42.69
CA LEU A 8 -40.42 -14.80 42.48
C LEU A 8 -39.23 -15.15 41.58
N ALA A 9 -38.95 -16.44 41.40
CA ALA A 9 -37.81 -16.86 40.58
C ALA A 9 -38.11 -16.94 39.07
N PHE A 10 -39.39 -16.90 38.69
CA PHE A 10 -39.77 -17.03 37.27
C PHE A 10 -39.89 -15.69 36.52
N THR A 11 -40.01 -14.58 37.24
CA THR A 11 -40.11 -13.25 36.61
C THR A 11 -38.77 -12.58 36.34
N LEU A 12 -37.66 -13.09 36.88
CA LEU A 12 -36.33 -12.51 36.67
C LEU A 12 -35.59 -13.08 35.45
N GLY A 13 -36.12 -14.16 34.86
CA GLY A 13 -35.49 -14.84 33.72
C GLY A 13 -35.90 -14.28 32.34
N LEU A 14 -36.91 -13.41 32.27
CA LEU A 14 -37.45 -12.99 30.97
C LEU A 14 -36.98 -11.61 30.49
N VAL A 15 -36.15 -10.89 31.24
CA VAL A 15 -35.69 -9.54 30.90
C VAL A 15 -34.31 -9.55 30.24
N VAL A 16 -33.59 -10.68 30.20
CA VAL A 16 -32.23 -10.73 29.63
C VAL A 16 -32.20 -11.11 28.16
N PHE A 17 -33.34 -11.50 27.56
CA PHE A 17 -33.44 -11.69 26.09
C PHE A 17 -34.05 -10.47 25.38
N GLY A 18 -33.58 -9.30 25.69
CA GLY A 18 -33.82 -8.11 24.89
C GLY A 18 -32.88 -8.07 23.66
N PRO A 19 -33.22 -7.36 22.59
CA PRO A 19 -32.83 -7.59 21.20
C PRO A 19 -31.32 -7.30 20.97
N VAL A 20 -30.49 -8.30 21.17
CA VAL A 20 -29.08 -8.25 20.78
C VAL A 20 -28.93 -8.42 19.25
N SER A 21 -29.99 -8.90 18.56
CA SER A 21 -29.92 -9.24 17.15
C SER A 21 -29.87 -8.04 16.18
N ALA A 22 -30.35 -6.86 16.59
CA ALA A 22 -30.41 -5.70 15.70
C ALA A 22 -29.06 -4.95 15.57
N ARG A 23 -28.17 -5.08 16.55
CA ARG A 23 -26.85 -4.43 16.51
C ARG A 23 -25.81 -5.21 15.71
N ALA A 24 -25.94 -6.52 15.62
CA ALA A 24 -24.99 -7.36 14.89
C ALA A 24 -25.06 -7.12 13.36
N GLN A 25 -26.27 -6.90 12.82
CA GLN A 25 -26.44 -6.63 11.39
C GLN A 25 -25.95 -5.24 10.98
N SER A 26 -26.12 -4.23 11.83
CA SER A 26 -25.63 -2.87 11.54
C SER A 26 -24.10 -2.79 11.59
N ALA A 27 -23.46 -3.53 12.48
CA ALA A 27 -22.01 -3.60 12.58
C ALA A 27 -21.41 -4.32 11.35
N HIS A 28 -22.08 -5.35 10.85
CA HIS A 28 -21.59 -6.10 9.69
C HIS A 28 -21.66 -5.31 8.38
N VAL A 29 -22.71 -4.51 8.20
CA VAL A 29 -22.87 -3.65 7.01
C VAL A 29 -21.88 -2.47 7.04
N ALA A 30 -21.64 -1.90 8.22
CA ALA A 30 -20.64 -0.85 8.39
C ALA A 30 -19.22 -1.36 8.15
N ASP A 31 -18.95 -2.60 8.53
CA ASP A 31 -17.64 -3.25 8.35
C ASP A 31 -17.36 -3.52 6.86
N ASN A 32 -18.34 -3.98 6.09
CA ASN A 32 -18.21 -4.17 4.64
C ASN A 32 -17.92 -2.85 3.91
N ALA A 33 -18.63 -1.77 4.25
CA ALA A 33 -18.39 -0.46 3.66
C ALA A 33 -17.01 0.10 4.00
N ALA A 34 -16.50 -0.17 5.19
CA ALA A 34 -15.14 0.18 5.60
C ALA A 34 -14.09 -0.62 4.82
N LEU A 35 -14.32 -1.92 4.62
CA LEU A 35 -13.45 -2.79 3.81
C LEU A 35 -13.42 -2.36 2.35
N ASP A 36 -14.55 -2.01 1.77
CA ASP A 36 -14.63 -1.51 0.39
C ASP A 36 -13.85 -0.22 0.20
N ARG A 37 -13.92 0.70 1.17
CA ARG A 37 -13.12 1.95 1.15
C ARG A 37 -11.63 1.66 1.25
N LEU A 38 -11.21 0.79 2.16
CA LEU A 38 -9.82 0.41 2.31
C LEU A 38 -9.27 -0.27 1.04
N ALA A 39 -10.06 -1.11 0.40
CA ALA A 39 -9.70 -1.73 -0.87
C ALA A 39 -9.55 -0.69 -1.99
N ALA A 40 -10.49 0.25 -2.11
CA ALA A 40 -10.41 1.33 -3.08
C ALA A 40 -9.21 2.25 -2.84
N ASP A 41 -8.92 2.60 -1.59
CA ASP A 41 -7.76 3.39 -1.21
C ASP A 41 -6.44 2.65 -1.52
N HIS A 42 -6.41 1.35 -1.32
CA HIS A 42 -5.24 0.53 -1.64
C HIS A 42 -4.95 0.54 -3.14
N VAL A 43 -5.95 0.28 -3.96
CA VAL A 43 -5.83 0.33 -5.43
C VAL A 43 -5.39 1.70 -5.92
N SER A 44 -5.94 2.76 -5.35
CA SER A 44 -5.57 4.14 -5.69
C SER A 44 -4.11 4.46 -5.34
N ARG A 45 -3.63 4.01 -4.18
CA ARG A 45 -2.21 4.17 -3.78
C ARG A 45 -1.28 3.39 -4.69
N GLU A 46 -1.61 2.16 -5.02
CA GLU A 46 -0.81 1.35 -5.94
C GLU A 46 -0.70 1.99 -7.33
N ALA A 47 -1.80 2.54 -7.84
CA ALA A 47 -1.79 3.26 -9.11
C ALA A 47 -0.89 4.52 -9.06
N ALA A 48 -0.96 5.28 -7.96
CA ALA A 48 -0.09 6.44 -7.74
C ALA A 48 1.38 6.05 -7.61
N ASP A 49 1.68 4.95 -6.94
CA ASP A 49 3.04 4.44 -6.80
C ASP A 49 3.63 3.98 -8.14
N ARG A 50 2.85 3.29 -8.98
CA ARG A 50 3.26 2.93 -10.35
C ARG A 50 3.55 4.16 -11.20
N GLN A 51 2.66 5.15 -11.13
CA GLN A 51 2.85 6.41 -11.87
C GLN A 51 4.12 7.13 -11.43
N MET A 52 4.39 7.20 -10.13
CA MET A 52 5.61 7.80 -9.60
C MET A 52 6.88 7.11 -10.12
N ILE A 53 6.89 5.79 -10.12
CA ILE A 53 8.03 5.01 -10.64
C ILE A 53 8.21 5.28 -12.14
N HIS A 54 7.12 5.25 -12.90
CA HIS A 54 7.13 5.53 -14.33
C HIS A 54 7.71 6.91 -14.63
N ASP A 55 7.25 7.94 -13.92
CA ASP A 55 7.71 9.32 -14.10
C ASP A 55 9.21 9.47 -13.82
N VAL A 56 9.72 8.79 -12.79
CA VAL A 56 11.15 8.76 -12.47
C VAL A 56 11.96 8.07 -13.57
N LEU A 57 11.46 6.93 -14.08
CA LEU A 57 12.13 6.20 -15.16
C LEU A 57 12.18 6.99 -16.48
N GLN A 58 11.21 7.88 -16.72
CA GLN A 58 11.17 8.72 -17.91
C GLN A 58 12.05 9.98 -17.81
N ARG A 59 12.60 10.30 -16.65
CA ARG A 59 13.49 11.45 -16.50
C ARG A 59 14.74 11.32 -17.36
N PRO A 60 15.16 12.43 -18.04
CA PRO A 60 16.32 12.39 -18.92
C PRO A 60 17.61 11.99 -18.20
N GLU A 61 17.78 12.42 -16.95
CA GLU A 61 18.94 12.06 -16.12
C GLU A 61 19.00 10.56 -15.87
N VAL A 62 17.86 9.97 -15.49
CA VAL A 62 17.73 8.53 -15.23
C VAL A 62 17.98 7.71 -16.49
N ARG A 63 17.41 8.16 -17.62
CA ARG A 63 17.60 7.50 -18.92
C ARG A 63 19.05 7.57 -19.40
N ALA A 64 19.74 8.69 -19.14
CA ALA A 64 21.16 8.84 -19.49
C ALA A 64 22.02 7.86 -18.69
N VAL A 65 21.82 7.76 -17.38
CA VAL A 65 22.54 6.83 -16.52
C VAL A 65 22.24 5.38 -16.89
N ALA A 66 20.98 5.05 -17.15
CA ALA A 66 20.59 3.71 -17.56
C ALA A 66 21.29 3.28 -18.86
N ARG A 67 21.38 4.16 -19.84
CA ARG A 67 22.13 3.90 -21.09
C ARG A 67 23.61 3.64 -20.84
N GLN A 68 24.23 4.43 -19.96
CA GLN A 68 25.64 4.23 -19.59
C GLN A 68 25.88 2.89 -18.89
N ALA A 69 24.91 2.46 -18.07
CA ALA A 69 24.98 1.21 -17.32
C ALA A 69 24.52 -0.03 -18.15
N GLY A 70 24.06 0.18 -19.39
CA GLY A 70 23.52 -0.90 -20.22
C GLY A 70 22.17 -1.45 -19.74
N ILE A 71 21.38 -0.61 -19.05
CA ILE A 71 20.09 -0.98 -18.46
C ILE A 71 18.97 -0.61 -19.43
N ASP A 72 18.08 -1.56 -19.69
CA ASP A 72 16.89 -1.35 -20.52
C ASP A 72 15.73 -0.75 -19.69
N ILE A 73 15.50 0.56 -19.84
CA ILE A 73 14.42 1.30 -19.19
C ILE A 73 13.05 0.76 -19.60
N THR A 74 12.87 0.34 -20.84
CA THR A 74 11.59 -0.18 -21.32
C THR A 74 11.24 -1.48 -20.61
N ARG A 75 12.23 -2.32 -20.38
CA ARG A 75 12.05 -3.57 -19.62
C ARG A 75 11.78 -3.30 -18.15
N ALA A 76 12.46 -2.33 -17.55
CA ALA A 76 12.21 -1.93 -16.17
C ALA A 76 10.80 -1.36 -16.00
N ASP A 77 10.35 -0.51 -16.92
CA ASP A 77 8.99 0.06 -16.91
C ASP A 77 7.91 -1.03 -17.07
N ALA A 78 8.11 -1.98 -17.97
CA ALA A 78 7.21 -3.12 -18.12
C ALA A 78 7.12 -3.98 -16.84
N ALA A 79 8.22 -4.17 -16.14
CA ALA A 79 8.27 -4.92 -14.89
C ALA A 79 7.49 -4.21 -13.76
N VAL A 80 7.44 -2.89 -13.74
CA VAL A 80 6.65 -2.11 -12.75
C VAL A 80 5.18 -2.49 -12.79
N SER A 81 4.62 -2.80 -13.95
CA SER A 81 3.21 -3.19 -14.08
C SER A 81 2.90 -4.52 -13.38
N THR A 82 3.88 -5.36 -13.13
CA THR A 82 3.75 -6.65 -12.44
C THR A 82 3.91 -6.54 -10.92
N LEU A 83 4.45 -5.41 -10.43
CA LEU A 83 4.64 -5.18 -9.01
C LEU A 83 3.32 -4.88 -8.30
N SER A 84 3.18 -5.38 -7.08
CA SER A 84 2.02 -5.13 -6.22
C SER A 84 2.43 -5.18 -4.74
N GLY A 85 1.55 -4.66 -3.88
CA GLY A 85 1.70 -4.75 -2.43
C GLY A 85 3.01 -4.16 -1.91
N HIS A 86 3.69 -4.90 -1.07
CA HIS A 86 4.92 -4.45 -0.39
C HIS A 86 6.06 -4.14 -1.36
N ASP A 87 6.24 -4.95 -2.39
CA ASP A 87 7.30 -4.79 -3.37
C ASP A 87 7.13 -3.48 -4.16
N LEU A 88 5.90 -3.19 -4.57
CA LEU A 88 5.57 -1.92 -5.23
C LEU A 88 5.85 -0.72 -4.31
N GLN A 89 5.46 -0.79 -3.04
CA GLN A 89 5.72 0.27 -2.07
C GLN A 89 7.21 0.51 -1.86
N GLN A 90 8.00 -0.55 -1.79
CA GLN A 90 9.45 -0.45 -1.63
C GLN A 90 10.11 0.22 -2.83
N VAL A 91 9.74 -0.18 -4.04
CA VAL A 91 10.25 0.44 -5.27
C VAL A 91 9.80 1.90 -5.38
N ALA A 92 8.53 2.20 -5.07
CA ALA A 92 8.01 3.57 -5.06
C ALA A 92 8.73 4.47 -4.05
N SER A 93 9.05 3.96 -2.87
CA SER A 93 9.85 4.69 -1.88
C SER A 93 11.22 5.08 -2.43
N ARG A 94 11.90 4.15 -3.10
CA ARG A 94 13.19 4.43 -3.76
C ARG A 94 13.05 5.43 -4.90
N ALA A 95 11.98 5.35 -5.67
CA ALA A 95 11.69 6.31 -6.73
C ALA A 95 11.46 7.72 -6.18
N ARG A 96 10.78 7.86 -5.04
CA ARG A 96 10.62 9.14 -4.35
C ARG A 96 11.96 9.73 -3.91
N ASP A 97 12.82 8.93 -3.29
CA ASP A 97 14.16 9.37 -2.88
C ASP A 97 14.97 9.91 -4.07
N VAL A 98 14.93 9.20 -5.20
CA VAL A 98 15.61 9.65 -6.43
C VAL A 98 14.98 10.94 -6.96
N ASN A 99 13.65 11.02 -6.97
CA ASN A 99 12.93 12.19 -7.43
C ASN A 99 13.23 13.43 -6.59
N GLU A 100 13.26 13.31 -5.27
CA GLU A 100 13.59 14.40 -4.36
C GLU A 100 15.02 14.90 -4.56
N ARG A 101 15.97 14.00 -4.75
CA ARG A 101 17.36 14.34 -5.03
C ARG A 101 17.53 15.05 -6.38
N LEU A 102 16.78 14.65 -7.39
CA LEU A 102 16.80 15.29 -8.72
C LEU A 102 16.08 16.64 -8.71
N ALA A 103 14.97 16.77 -7.95
CA ALA A 103 14.19 18.00 -7.87
C ALA A 103 14.82 19.06 -6.96
N GLY A 104 15.67 18.66 -6.03
CA GLY A 104 16.19 19.52 -4.95
C GLY A 104 17.16 20.62 -5.40
N GLY A 105 17.61 20.66 -6.67
CA GLY A 105 18.44 21.75 -7.23
C GLY A 105 19.67 22.14 -6.39
N ALA A 106 19.72 21.64 -5.17
CA ALA A 106 20.83 21.83 -4.26
C ALA A 106 22.00 21.00 -4.76
N THR A 107 23.14 21.58 -4.82
CA THR A 107 24.50 21.07 -4.99
C THR A 107 24.80 19.79 -4.20
N VAL A 108 23.90 18.83 -4.23
CA VAL A 108 24.28 17.46 -4.00
C VAL A 108 25.01 17.06 -5.25
N VAL A 109 26.32 17.00 -5.17
CA VAL A 109 27.13 16.23 -6.10
C VAL A 109 26.60 14.79 -5.96
N ILE A 110 25.50 14.53 -6.64
CA ILE A 110 25.04 13.16 -6.85
C ILE A 110 26.10 12.61 -7.78
N THR A 111 27.12 12.04 -7.17
CA THR A 111 28.13 11.33 -7.93
C THR A 111 27.35 10.34 -8.77
N THR A 112 27.65 10.31 -10.06
CA THR A 112 27.07 9.37 -11.03
C THR A 112 26.96 7.95 -10.44
N THR A 113 27.89 7.60 -9.60
CA THR A 113 27.95 6.37 -8.79
C THR A 113 26.74 6.18 -7.88
N ALA A 114 26.25 7.21 -7.19
CA ALA A 114 25.08 7.10 -6.28
C ALA A 114 23.78 6.85 -7.07
N ILE A 115 23.64 7.48 -8.22
CA ILE A 115 22.48 7.24 -9.10
C ILE A 115 22.55 5.82 -9.69
N ILE A 116 23.73 5.38 -10.13
CA ILE A 116 23.93 4.03 -10.65
C ILE A 116 23.59 2.99 -9.57
N ILE A 117 24.04 3.17 -8.33
CA ILE A 117 23.74 2.26 -7.22
C ILE A 117 22.23 2.24 -6.94
N ALA A 118 21.57 3.39 -6.88
CA ALA A 118 20.12 3.47 -6.65
C ALA A 118 19.33 2.77 -7.76
N LEU A 119 19.70 2.99 -9.03
CA LEU A 119 19.11 2.33 -10.18
C LEU A 119 19.38 0.83 -10.20
N LEU A 120 20.58 0.41 -9.85
CA LEU A 120 20.97 -1.00 -9.80
C LEU A 120 20.17 -1.74 -8.71
N VAL A 121 20.00 -1.13 -7.53
CA VAL A 121 19.16 -1.66 -6.47
C VAL A 121 17.69 -1.74 -6.91
N LEU A 122 17.17 -0.72 -7.56
CA LEU A 122 15.81 -0.70 -8.08
C LEU A 122 15.58 -1.87 -9.06
N ILE A 123 16.48 -2.04 -10.02
CA ILE A 123 16.40 -3.12 -11.02
C ILE A 123 16.59 -4.48 -10.38
N LEU A 124 17.49 -4.61 -9.41
CA LEU A 124 17.71 -5.86 -8.70
C LEU A 124 16.45 -6.28 -7.95
N ILE A 125 15.73 -5.34 -7.33
CA ILE A 125 14.44 -5.61 -6.68
C ILE A 125 13.41 -6.06 -7.71
N ILE A 126 13.31 -5.38 -8.85
CA ILE A 126 12.36 -5.73 -9.92
C ILE A 126 12.64 -7.14 -10.46
N VAL A 127 13.90 -7.46 -10.72
CA VAL A 127 14.31 -8.77 -11.23
C VAL A 127 14.18 -9.88 -10.18
N ALA A 128 14.40 -9.57 -8.90
CA ALA A 128 14.27 -10.57 -7.81
C ALA A 128 12.81 -10.94 -7.51
N VAL A 129 11.87 -10.09 -7.89
CA VAL A 129 10.41 -10.30 -7.69
C VAL A 129 9.78 -10.98 -8.91
N ASP A 130 10.41 -10.89 -10.07
CA ASP A 130 9.93 -11.53 -11.30
C ASP A 130 10.34 -13.02 -11.36
#